data_91a4d1dc3804dab674418c690a4806d8
#
_entry.id   91a4d1dc3804dab674418c690a4806d8
#
_cell.length_a   1.000
_cell.length_b   1.000
_cell.length_c   1.000
_cell.angle_alpha   90.00
_cell.angle_beta   90.00
_cell.angle_gamma   90.00
#
_symmetry.space_group_name_H-M   'P 1'
#
loop_
_entity.id
_entity.type
_entity.pdbx_description
1 polymer ?
#
loop_
_entity_poly.entity_id
_entity_poly.type
_entity_poly.pdbx_seq_one_letter_code
_entity_poly.pdbx_strand_id
1 'polypeptide(L)'
;MGNSLRVSLLPFKVGVKAITTLRFCPVGIETGPSYVQLRVDGDETGVIEVGARLGGGKDAELAKLVTGFDAIRAETLRALGGLTPAHLEPGEPVAPVGQVRFVVAPPGRIVRLNAVPALELDGVHEAGFYWREGMVLPPMTSGAERLGYLLLTASGEAELDGLTDHALHALDVEIAVETLV
;
A
#
# COMPACT_ATOMS: atom_id res chain seq x y z
N MET A 1 -12.46 9.55 8.12
CA MET A 1 -11.32 9.99 7.29
C MET A 1 -10.48 8.78 7.00
N GLY A 2 -10.45 8.31 5.73
CA GLY A 2 -9.74 7.10 5.34
C GLY A 2 -8.23 7.34 5.36
N ASN A 3 -7.47 6.49 6.04
CA ASN A 3 -6.01 6.50 5.97
C ASN A 3 -5.59 6.08 4.56
N SER A 4 -5.11 7.03 3.76
CA SER A 4 -4.41 6.73 2.50
C SER A 4 -2.91 6.83 2.76
N LEU A 5 -2.17 5.80 2.36
CA LEU A 5 -0.72 5.88 2.29
C LEU A 5 -0.39 6.36 0.87
N ARG A 6 0.12 7.57 0.76
CA ARG A 6 0.65 8.09 -0.49
C ARG A 6 2.16 7.93 -0.47
N VAL A 7 2.68 7.24 -1.47
CA VAL A 7 4.11 7.23 -1.74
C VAL A 7 4.31 8.17 -2.94
N SER A 8 4.64 9.41 -2.65
CA SER A 8 5.15 10.34 -3.66
C SER A 8 6.67 10.24 -3.65
N LEU A 9 7.24 9.84 -4.76
CA LEU A 9 8.67 10.01 -4.99
C LEU A 9 8.89 11.48 -5.33
N LEU A 10 9.04 12.36 -4.31
CA LEU A 10 9.88 13.54 -4.50
C LEU A 10 11.22 13.04 -5.07
N PRO A 11 11.93 13.83 -5.92
CA PRO A 11 13.17 13.39 -6.56
C PRO A 11 14.29 13.27 -5.53
N PHE A 12 14.07 12.47 -4.51
CA PHE A 12 15.09 11.99 -3.62
C PHE A 12 15.71 10.79 -4.33
N LYS A 13 16.91 11.01 -4.89
CA LYS A 13 17.85 9.93 -5.22
C LYS A 13 18.35 9.23 -3.93
N VAL A 14 17.43 8.89 -3.03
CA VAL A 14 17.66 7.90 -2.00
C VAL A 14 17.21 6.60 -2.65
N GLY A 15 18.06 6.15 -3.57
CA GLY A 15 17.83 4.88 -4.22
C GLY A 15 17.80 3.76 -3.17
N VAL A 16 17.34 2.61 -3.60
CA VAL A 16 17.36 1.31 -2.92
C VAL A 16 18.67 1.00 -2.17
N LYS A 17 19.80 1.60 -2.56
CA LYS A 17 21.07 1.63 -1.79
C LYS A 17 20.89 2.16 -0.37
N ALA A 18 19.95 3.04 -0.12
CA ALA A 18 19.69 3.56 1.22
C ALA A 18 18.98 2.52 2.11
N ILE A 19 18.10 1.67 1.56
CA ILE A 19 17.42 0.62 2.32
C ILE A 19 18.41 -0.48 2.75
N THR A 20 19.42 -0.78 1.93
CA THR A 20 20.43 -1.79 2.23
C THR A 20 21.68 -1.25 2.96
N THR A 21 21.90 0.07 2.94
CA THR A 21 23.12 0.70 3.46
C THR A 21 22.85 1.62 4.66
N LEU A 22 21.59 1.98 4.95
CA LEU A 22 21.24 2.64 6.20
C LEU A 22 21.43 1.60 7.32
N ARG A 23 22.61 1.63 7.94
CA ARG A 23 22.77 1.03 9.25
C ARG A 23 21.86 1.82 10.19
N PHE A 24 20.66 1.29 10.44
CA PHE A 24 19.84 1.76 11.57
C PHE A 24 20.50 1.30 12.87
N CYS A 25 21.77 1.71 13.03
CA CYS A 25 22.60 1.37 14.17
C CYS A 25 21.94 1.68 15.52
N PRO A 26 21.13 2.77 15.64
CA PRO A 26 20.43 3.06 16.90
C PRO A 26 19.32 2.07 17.27
N VAL A 27 18.76 1.34 16.27
CA VAL A 27 17.67 0.37 16.52
C VAL A 27 18.12 -1.09 16.29
N GLY A 28 19.41 -1.33 16.03
CA GLY A 28 20.00 -2.67 15.95
C GLY A 28 19.63 -3.47 14.69
N ILE A 29 19.09 -2.86 13.64
CA ILE A 29 18.81 -3.52 12.35
C ILE A 29 20.10 -3.50 11.53
N GLU A 30 20.74 -4.66 11.38
CA GLU A 30 22.02 -4.79 10.66
C GLU A 30 21.82 -5.28 9.22
N THR A 31 20.85 -6.15 8.99
CA THR A 31 20.58 -6.77 7.68
C THR A 31 19.10 -7.02 7.46
N GLY A 32 18.67 -7.09 6.20
CA GLY A 32 17.29 -7.38 5.82
C GLY A 32 16.46 -6.14 5.54
N PRO A 33 15.17 -6.32 5.25
CA PRO A 33 14.27 -5.22 4.96
C PRO A 33 13.93 -4.44 6.23
N SER A 34 13.74 -3.15 6.07
CA SER A 34 13.19 -2.30 7.11
C SER A 34 12.02 -1.49 6.58
N TYR A 35 10.95 -1.45 7.36
CA TYR A 35 9.81 -0.57 7.15
C TYR A 35 10.01 0.67 8.01
N VAL A 36 9.90 1.84 7.39
CA VAL A 36 10.00 3.12 8.10
C VAL A 36 8.75 3.93 7.80
N GLN A 37 7.95 4.19 8.82
CA GLN A 37 6.82 5.08 8.70
C GLN A 37 7.24 6.51 9.01
N LEU A 38 7.00 7.40 8.06
CA LEU A 38 7.36 8.81 8.16
C LEU A 38 6.11 9.69 8.15
N ARG A 39 6.18 10.80 8.86
CA ARG A 39 5.27 11.93 8.70
C ARG A 39 6.05 13.08 8.08
N VAL A 40 5.53 13.65 7.00
CA VAL A 40 6.11 14.81 6.31
C VAL A 40 5.14 15.98 6.49
N ASP A 41 5.68 17.14 6.91
CA ASP A 41 4.93 18.39 7.09
C ASP A 41 5.81 19.53 6.56
N GLY A 42 5.55 19.98 5.32
CA GLY A 42 6.44 20.86 4.61
C GLY A 42 7.84 20.26 4.42
N ASP A 43 8.85 20.96 4.92
CA ASP A 43 10.25 20.51 4.86
C ASP A 43 10.67 19.65 6.07
N GLU A 44 9.78 19.47 7.05
CA GLU A 44 10.06 18.67 8.24
C GLU A 44 9.63 17.22 8.03
N THR A 45 10.48 16.29 8.47
CA THR A 45 10.20 14.85 8.39
C THR A 45 10.43 14.21 9.76
N GLY A 46 9.39 13.58 10.30
CA GLY A 46 9.43 12.82 11.55
C GLY A 46 9.29 11.32 11.31
N VAL A 47 10.07 10.52 12.03
CA VAL A 47 9.93 9.06 12.05
C VAL A 47 8.86 8.70 13.08
N ILE A 48 7.86 7.92 12.65
CA ILE A 48 6.78 7.42 13.52
C ILE A 48 7.12 6.01 14.01
N GLU A 49 7.52 5.12 13.09
CA GLU A 49 7.79 3.72 13.39
C GLU A 49 8.94 3.22 12.51
N VAL A 50 9.75 2.31 13.07
CA VAL A 50 10.74 1.52 12.35
C VAL A 50 10.52 0.06 12.70
N GLY A 51 10.36 -0.79 11.70
CA GLY A 51 10.20 -2.24 11.85
C GLY A 51 11.20 -3.02 11.00
N ALA A 52 11.82 -4.07 11.56
CA ALA A 52 12.73 -4.97 10.82
C ALA A 52 11.92 -5.98 9.98
N ARG A 53 11.12 -5.49 9.05
CA ARG A 53 10.24 -6.27 8.19
C ARG A 53 9.87 -5.48 6.93
N LEU A 54 9.27 -6.14 5.96
CA LEU A 54 8.56 -5.46 4.88
C LEU A 54 7.33 -4.72 5.43
N GLY A 55 6.94 -3.64 4.78
CA GLY A 55 5.68 -2.96 5.03
C GLY A 55 4.49 -3.89 4.79
N GLY A 56 3.42 -3.68 5.55
CA GLY A 56 2.14 -4.37 5.36
C GLY A 56 1.20 -3.58 4.44
N GLY A 57 0.00 -4.16 4.17
CA GLY A 57 -1.06 -3.44 3.47
C GLY A 57 -0.73 -3.05 2.03
N LYS A 58 0.03 -3.86 1.32
CA LYS A 58 0.44 -3.66 -0.08
C LYS A 58 1.57 -2.64 -0.29
N ASP A 59 2.30 -2.26 0.77
CA ASP A 59 3.39 -1.27 0.66
C ASP A 59 4.53 -1.76 -0.25
N ALA A 60 4.88 -3.06 -0.18
CA ALA A 60 5.95 -3.64 -0.98
C ALA A 60 5.56 -3.75 -2.46
N GLU A 61 4.30 -4.08 -2.76
CA GLU A 61 3.74 -4.11 -4.11
C GLU A 61 3.68 -2.70 -4.70
N LEU A 62 3.23 -1.72 -3.90
CA LEU A 62 3.26 -0.31 -4.31
C LEU A 62 4.68 0.17 -4.60
N ALA A 63 5.63 -0.12 -3.70
CA ALA A 63 7.03 0.25 -3.89
C ALA A 63 7.58 -0.31 -5.20
N LYS A 64 7.26 -1.56 -5.55
CA LYS A 64 7.65 -2.16 -6.84
C LYS A 64 7.10 -1.38 -8.03
N LEU A 65 5.83 -0.96 -7.99
CA LEU A 65 5.21 -0.22 -9.09
C LEU A 65 5.86 1.15 -9.30
N VAL A 66 6.18 1.87 -8.22
CA VAL A 66 6.67 3.26 -8.31
C VAL A 66 8.19 3.40 -8.29
N THR A 67 8.93 2.34 -7.91
CA THR A 67 10.40 2.37 -7.87
C THR A 67 11.07 1.32 -8.75
N GLY A 68 10.30 0.32 -9.24
CA GLY A 68 10.83 -0.84 -9.93
C GLY A 68 11.52 -1.87 -9.02
N PHE A 69 11.65 -1.61 -7.71
CA PHE A 69 12.33 -2.50 -6.78
C PHE A 69 11.40 -3.54 -6.17
N ASP A 70 11.69 -4.81 -6.41
CA ASP A 70 10.93 -5.94 -5.87
C ASP A 70 11.46 -6.39 -4.51
N ALA A 71 11.00 -5.72 -3.45
CA ALA A 71 11.42 -6.00 -2.09
C ALA A 71 10.98 -7.40 -1.61
N ILE A 72 9.84 -7.90 -2.09
CA ILE A 72 9.35 -9.25 -1.73
C ILE A 72 10.27 -10.30 -2.32
N ARG A 73 10.64 -10.16 -3.60
CA ARG A 73 11.58 -11.06 -4.26
C ARG A 73 12.96 -11.01 -3.59
N ALA A 74 13.47 -9.81 -3.31
CA ALA A 74 14.78 -9.65 -2.67
C ALA A 74 14.82 -10.34 -1.30
N GLU A 75 13.79 -10.17 -0.47
CA GLU A 75 13.71 -10.79 0.85
C GLU A 75 13.54 -12.31 0.76
N THR A 76 12.75 -12.80 -0.18
CA THR A 76 12.60 -14.24 -0.44
C THR A 76 13.94 -14.88 -0.81
N LEU A 77 14.68 -14.25 -1.74
CA LEU A 77 16.01 -14.71 -2.14
C LEU A 77 17.01 -14.65 -0.98
N ARG A 78 16.94 -13.59 -0.15
CA ARG A 78 17.77 -13.48 1.05
C ARG A 78 17.53 -14.65 2.01
N ALA A 79 16.25 -14.96 2.28
CA ALA A 79 15.86 -16.06 3.16
C ALA A 79 16.31 -17.43 2.63
N LEU A 80 16.36 -17.60 1.32
CA LEU A 80 16.82 -18.82 0.65
C LEU A 80 18.35 -18.87 0.42
N GLY A 81 19.11 -17.83 0.84
CA GLY A 81 20.56 -17.75 0.64
C GLY A 81 20.98 -17.45 -0.81
N GLY A 82 20.04 -17.08 -1.68
CA GLY A 82 20.27 -16.81 -3.11
C GLY A 82 20.35 -15.33 -3.48
N LEU A 83 20.34 -14.41 -2.51
CA LEU A 83 20.41 -12.97 -2.78
C LEU A 83 21.80 -12.59 -3.32
N THR A 84 21.81 -11.87 -4.43
CA THR A 84 23.01 -11.27 -5.02
C THR A 84 22.83 -9.75 -5.17
N PRO A 85 23.91 -8.95 -5.35
CA PRO A 85 23.79 -7.52 -5.58
C PRO A 85 22.88 -7.14 -6.76
N ALA A 86 22.86 -7.95 -7.83
CA ALA A 86 21.98 -7.72 -8.97
C ALA A 86 20.49 -7.77 -8.64
N HIS A 87 20.10 -8.51 -7.61
CA HIS A 87 18.71 -8.58 -7.14
C HIS A 87 18.29 -7.34 -6.33
N LEU A 88 19.23 -6.47 -5.99
CA LEU A 88 18.97 -5.22 -5.28
C LEU A 88 18.89 -4.01 -6.22
N GLU A 89 19.13 -4.20 -7.50
CA GLU A 89 18.97 -3.15 -8.49
C GLU A 89 17.49 -3.01 -8.85
N PRO A 90 16.95 -1.78 -8.86
CA PRO A 90 15.56 -1.56 -9.29
C PRO A 90 15.42 -1.80 -10.80
N GLY A 91 14.26 -2.33 -11.19
CA GLY A 91 13.82 -2.33 -12.58
C GLY A 91 13.20 -0.98 -12.98
N GLU A 92 12.50 -0.98 -14.11
CA GLU A 92 11.75 0.20 -14.55
C GLU A 92 10.48 0.38 -13.72
N PRO A 93 10.21 1.59 -13.18
CA PRO A 93 8.95 1.88 -12.53
C PRO A 93 7.79 1.88 -13.54
N VAL A 94 6.61 1.48 -13.09
CA VAL A 94 5.38 1.53 -13.91
C VAL A 94 4.89 2.97 -14.05
N ALA A 95 4.93 3.73 -12.97
CA ALA A 95 4.52 5.14 -12.94
C ALA A 95 5.22 5.89 -11.80
N PRO A 96 5.32 7.23 -11.89
CA PRO A 96 6.05 8.04 -10.90
C PRO A 96 5.33 8.20 -9.57
N VAL A 97 4.02 8.03 -9.53
CA VAL A 97 3.22 8.15 -8.31
C VAL A 97 2.27 6.98 -8.16
N GLY A 98 1.97 6.61 -6.92
CA GLY A 98 1.01 5.55 -6.64
C GLY A 98 0.48 5.60 -5.21
N GLN A 99 -0.57 4.84 -4.97
CA GLN A 99 -1.28 4.81 -3.70
C GLN A 99 -1.87 3.44 -3.41
N VAL A 100 -1.82 3.04 -2.14
CA VAL A 100 -2.75 2.05 -1.60
C VAL A 100 -3.90 2.79 -0.96
N ARG A 101 -5.11 2.65 -1.50
CA ARG A 101 -6.32 3.20 -0.92
C ARG A 101 -7.09 2.12 -0.20
N PHE A 102 -7.22 2.24 1.12
CA PHE A 102 -8.06 1.33 1.88
C PHE A 102 -9.53 1.73 1.74
N VAL A 103 -10.35 0.72 1.49
CA VAL A 103 -11.81 0.87 1.39
C VAL A 103 -12.41 0.68 2.77
N VAL A 104 -13.23 1.63 3.18
CA VAL A 104 -13.98 1.58 4.43
C VAL A 104 -15.47 1.68 4.13
N ALA A 105 -16.30 1.02 4.93
CA ALA A 105 -17.73 1.04 4.78
C ALA A 105 -18.42 1.11 6.16
N PRO A 106 -19.68 1.53 6.23
CA PRO A 106 -20.46 1.48 7.46
C PRO A 106 -20.62 0.03 7.94
N PRO A 107 -20.79 -0.19 9.26
CA PRO A 107 -21.05 -1.52 9.79
C PRO A 107 -22.38 -2.06 9.26
N GLY A 108 -22.45 -3.39 9.09
CA GLY A 108 -23.66 -4.05 8.60
C GLY A 108 -23.37 -5.37 7.89
N ARG A 109 -24.43 -6.02 7.41
CA ARG A 109 -24.31 -7.27 6.67
C ARG A 109 -23.86 -6.99 5.23
N ILE A 110 -22.80 -7.62 4.81
CA ILE A 110 -22.27 -7.51 3.45
C ILE A 110 -23.20 -8.30 2.51
N VAL A 111 -23.84 -7.60 1.59
CA VAL A 111 -24.76 -8.17 0.61
C VAL A 111 -24.07 -8.47 -0.70
N ARG A 112 -23.22 -7.52 -1.17
CA ARG A 112 -22.50 -7.66 -2.43
C ARG A 112 -21.13 -7.02 -2.35
N LEU A 113 -20.13 -7.69 -2.96
CA LEU A 113 -18.76 -7.23 -3.15
C LEU A 113 -18.29 -7.54 -4.57
N ASN A 114 -18.13 -6.52 -5.38
CA ASN A 114 -17.60 -6.68 -6.74
C ASN A 114 -16.56 -5.59 -7.04
N ALA A 115 -15.32 -6.00 -7.28
CA ALA A 115 -14.20 -5.10 -7.61
C ALA A 115 -13.93 -5.03 -9.12
N VAL A 116 -14.59 -5.84 -9.94
CA VAL A 116 -14.31 -5.93 -11.39
C VAL A 116 -14.42 -4.58 -12.08
N PRO A 117 -15.46 -3.75 -11.87
CA PRO A 117 -15.54 -2.47 -12.55
C PRO A 117 -14.40 -1.49 -12.19
N ALA A 118 -13.86 -1.59 -10.97
CA ALA A 118 -12.70 -0.79 -10.58
C ALA A 118 -11.41 -1.29 -11.25
N LEU A 119 -11.26 -2.61 -11.41
CA LEU A 119 -10.11 -3.24 -12.09
C LEU A 119 -10.06 -2.96 -13.60
N GLU A 120 -11.16 -2.56 -14.21
CA GLU A 120 -11.22 -2.17 -15.63
C GLU A 120 -10.67 -0.75 -15.89
N LEU A 121 -10.43 0.03 -14.83
CA LEU A 121 -9.89 1.38 -14.94
C LEU A 121 -8.37 1.34 -15.11
N ASP A 122 -7.89 2.09 -16.10
CA ASP A 122 -6.46 2.24 -16.35
C ASP A 122 -5.74 2.85 -15.13
N GLY A 123 -4.62 2.26 -14.71
CA GLY A 123 -3.91 2.67 -13.49
C GLY A 123 -4.38 1.97 -12.20
N VAL A 124 -5.43 1.15 -12.23
CA VAL A 124 -5.81 0.27 -11.11
C VAL A 124 -5.16 -1.10 -11.32
N HIS A 125 -4.19 -1.45 -10.49
CA HIS A 125 -3.42 -2.69 -10.59
C HIS A 125 -4.02 -3.84 -9.80
N GLU A 126 -4.58 -3.52 -8.62
CA GLU A 126 -5.26 -4.48 -7.77
C GLU A 126 -6.46 -3.81 -7.07
N ALA A 127 -7.51 -4.59 -6.88
CA ALA A 127 -8.64 -4.26 -6.03
C ALA A 127 -9.12 -5.53 -5.33
N GLY A 128 -9.39 -5.46 -4.04
CA GLY A 128 -9.79 -6.65 -3.31
C GLY A 128 -10.47 -6.33 -1.98
N PHE A 129 -11.11 -7.35 -1.45
CA PHE A 129 -11.83 -7.29 -0.18
C PHE A 129 -11.24 -8.27 0.83
N TYR A 130 -11.18 -7.85 2.10
CA TYR A 130 -10.77 -8.69 3.23
C TYR A 130 -11.92 -9.53 3.78
N TRP A 131 -13.15 -9.16 3.43
CA TRP A 131 -14.40 -9.74 3.89
C TRP A 131 -15.11 -10.47 2.75
N ARG A 132 -16.17 -11.20 3.06
CA ARG A 132 -16.98 -11.95 2.10
C ARG A 132 -18.44 -11.58 2.25
N GLU A 133 -19.21 -11.77 1.21
CA GLU A 133 -20.66 -11.66 1.23
C GLU A 133 -21.26 -12.58 2.30
N GLY A 134 -22.31 -12.10 2.97
CA GLY A 134 -22.96 -12.75 4.09
C GLY A 134 -22.33 -12.49 5.46
N MET A 135 -21.05 -12.01 5.53
CA MET A 135 -20.43 -11.63 6.79
C MET A 135 -20.99 -10.30 7.31
N VAL A 136 -20.85 -10.08 8.62
CA VAL A 136 -21.22 -8.81 9.26
C VAL A 136 -19.93 -7.99 9.47
N LEU A 137 -19.86 -6.83 8.84
CA LEU A 137 -18.78 -5.86 9.03
C LEU A 137 -19.04 -5.12 10.35
N PRO A 138 -18.12 -5.20 11.33
CA PRO A 138 -18.27 -4.47 12.58
C PRO A 138 -17.96 -2.98 12.40
N PRO A 139 -18.28 -2.12 13.41
CA PRO A 139 -17.81 -0.75 13.44
C PRO A 139 -16.29 -0.69 13.38
N MET A 140 -15.74 0.25 12.59
CA MET A 140 -14.31 0.38 12.42
C MET A 140 -13.68 1.00 13.68
N THR A 141 -12.88 0.20 14.39
CA THR A 141 -12.08 0.62 15.56
C THR A 141 -10.58 0.56 15.29
N SER A 142 -10.17 -0.19 14.29
CA SER A 142 -8.78 -0.36 13.86
C SER A 142 -8.68 -0.60 12.34
N GLY A 143 -7.47 -0.78 11.86
CA GLY A 143 -7.24 -1.15 10.46
C GLY A 143 -7.71 -2.57 10.08
N ALA A 144 -8.07 -3.41 11.06
CA ALA A 144 -8.53 -4.77 10.82
C ALA A 144 -9.95 -4.82 10.24
N GLU A 145 -10.77 -3.79 10.50
CA GLU A 145 -12.15 -3.70 10.01
C GLU A 145 -12.25 -3.01 8.64
N ARG A 146 -11.13 -2.74 7.95
CA ARG A 146 -11.15 -2.25 6.57
C ARG A 146 -11.88 -3.24 5.68
N LEU A 147 -12.78 -2.74 4.82
CA LEU A 147 -13.51 -3.61 3.89
C LEU A 147 -12.58 -4.20 2.83
N GLY A 148 -11.64 -3.39 2.32
CA GLY A 148 -10.77 -3.81 1.24
C GLY A 148 -9.68 -2.79 0.92
N TYR A 149 -9.13 -2.89 -0.29
CA TYR A 149 -8.10 -2.00 -0.79
C TYR A 149 -8.14 -1.85 -2.31
N LEU A 150 -7.55 -0.75 -2.78
CA LEU A 150 -7.20 -0.48 -4.16
C LEU A 150 -5.69 -0.19 -4.21
N LEU A 151 -4.99 -0.70 -5.22
CA LEU A 151 -3.60 -0.40 -5.53
C LEU A 151 -3.56 0.33 -6.87
N LEU A 152 -3.18 1.61 -6.85
CA LEU A 152 -3.28 2.51 -7.99
C LEU A 152 -1.95 3.19 -8.28
N THR A 153 -1.74 3.54 -9.57
CA THR A 153 -0.66 4.42 -10.01
C THR A 153 -1.19 5.42 -11.05
N ALA A 154 -0.48 6.54 -11.19
CA ALA A 154 -0.77 7.56 -12.18
C ALA A 154 0.50 8.31 -12.60
N SER A 155 0.38 9.16 -13.62
CA SER A 155 1.49 10.02 -14.09
C SER A 155 1.73 11.25 -13.19
N GLY A 156 0.79 11.54 -12.28
CA GLY A 156 0.89 12.66 -11.35
C GLY A 156 -0.18 12.63 -10.26
N GLU A 157 0.01 13.45 -9.23
CA GLU A 157 -0.83 13.49 -8.02
C GLU A 157 -2.30 13.80 -8.32
N ALA A 158 -2.58 14.80 -9.17
CA ALA A 158 -3.95 15.21 -9.49
C ALA A 158 -4.71 14.10 -10.25
N GLU A 159 -4.02 13.38 -11.14
CA GLU A 159 -4.58 12.22 -11.85
C GLU A 159 -4.84 11.07 -10.87
N LEU A 160 -3.90 10.80 -9.96
CA LEU A 160 -4.04 9.77 -8.94
C LEU A 160 -5.23 10.03 -8.02
N ASP A 161 -5.46 11.28 -7.63
CA ASP A 161 -6.62 11.67 -6.83
C ASP A 161 -7.93 11.41 -7.59
N GLY A 162 -8.03 11.86 -8.84
CA GLY A 162 -9.20 11.64 -9.69
C GLY A 162 -9.47 10.16 -9.95
N LEU A 163 -8.41 9.38 -10.25
CA LEU A 163 -8.51 7.94 -10.43
C LEU A 163 -8.96 7.23 -9.15
N THR A 164 -8.43 7.64 -8.00
CA THR A 164 -8.82 7.06 -6.70
C THR A 164 -10.30 7.24 -6.42
N ASP A 165 -10.81 8.44 -6.64
CA ASP A 165 -12.23 8.75 -6.44
C ASP A 165 -13.10 7.95 -7.42
N HIS A 166 -12.69 7.88 -8.70
CA HIS A 166 -13.41 7.11 -9.70
C HIS A 166 -13.41 5.60 -9.35
N ALA A 167 -12.27 5.04 -8.99
CA ALA A 167 -12.15 3.63 -8.64
C ALA A 167 -12.98 3.26 -7.39
N LEU A 168 -13.03 4.14 -6.38
CA LEU A 168 -13.89 3.94 -5.21
C LEU A 168 -15.38 3.91 -5.59
N HIS A 169 -15.81 4.77 -6.51
CA HIS A 169 -17.21 4.79 -7.00
C HIS A 169 -17.53 3.61 -7.92
N ALA A 170 -16.52 3.08 -8.62
CA ALA A 170 -16.68 1.91 -9.48
C ALA A 170 -16.78 0.58 -8.71
N LEU A 171 -16.39 0.55 -7.43
CA LEU A 171 -16.64 -0.62 -6.59
C LEU A 171 -18.15 -0.82 -6.40
N ASP A 172 -18.66 -1.99 -6.77
CA ASP A 172 -20.05 -2.35 -6.55
C ASP A 172 -20.16 -3.05 -5.19
N VAL A 173 -20.40 -2.25 -4.15
CA VAL A 173 -20.49 -2.67 -2.75
C VAL A 173 -21.86 -2.35 -2.20
N GLU A 174 -22.51 -3.36 -1.61
CA GLU A 174 -23.78 -3.21 -0.93
C GLU A 174 -23.70 -3.75 0.50
N ILE A 175 -24.00 -2.88 1.47
CA ILE A 175 -24.05 -3.21 2.89
C ILE A 175 -25.46 -2.94 3.40
N ALA A 176 -26.14 -3.98 3.89
CA ALA A 176 -27.37 -3.82 4.63
C ALA A 176 -27.04 -3.33 6.05
N VAL A 177 -27.37 -2.08 6.33
CA VAL A 177 -27.19 -1.50 7.66
C VAL A 177 -28.17 -2.17 8.61
N GLU A 178 -27.69 -3.05 9.48
CA GLU A 178 -28.50 -3.60 10.56
C GLU A 178 -28.64 -2.51 11.64
N THR A 179 -29.87 -2.04 11.89
CA THR A 179 -30.14 -1.21 13.07
C THR A 179 -29.87 -2.10 14.28
N LEU A 180 -28.74 -1.89 14.94
CA LEU A 180 -28.47 -2.53 16.22
C LEU A 180 -29.54 -2.05 17.21
N VAL A 181 -30.51 -2.89 17.52
CA VAL A 181 -31.52 -2.68 18.53
C VAL A 181 -30.94 -3.01 19.90
#